data_b88c1cbc4d52995ae8a0fb874a4d5a71
#
_entry.id   b88c1cbc4d52995ae8a0fb874a4d5a71
#
_cell.length_a   1.000
_cell.length_b   1.000
_cell.length_c   1.000
_cell.angle_alpha   90.00
_cell.angle_beta   90.00
_cell.angle_gamma   90.00
#
_symmetry.space_group_name_H-M   'P 1'
#
loop_
_entity.id
_entity.type
_entity.pdbx_description
1 polymer ?
#
loop_
_entity_poly.entity_id
_entity_poly.type
_entity_poly.pdbx_seq_one_letter_code
_entity_poly.pdbx_strand_id
1 'polypeptide(L)'
;MPEATGAVVAFERATKRYPGADAPAVNELSLEIPAGEICVLVGPSGCGKTTSMKMVNRLIEPTGGRITIDGRDVMSLPAVQLRRGIGYVIQQVGLFPHFTIADNTGVVPSLLGWDRARIRERTDELLELVGLPPAEYRDRYPTELSGGERQRVGVARALAADPPVMLMDEPFGAVDPIRRERLQNEFLRLQERVRKTVIFVTHDVDEAIKMGDRIAILQRGGILAQYDTPAAILANPASEFVERFVGADRGLKRLSLARVRDLQLLEPVVVHAGEDRAEVRRRLGAGADVAYALLVDAERRPLGWIDQHDLRGGGPIDAAAATPGAPTVEPETTLRDALSTLLGSSVQLGVVVDERERVLGLVSVDAIGDRLRAPVRGADGRLHDVDGEVAAAS
;
A
#
# COMPACT_ATOMS: atom_id res chain seq x y z
N MET A 1 -16.22 -4.47 -11.77
CA MET A 1 -15.65 -4.08 -10.47
C MET A 1 -16.82 -3.92 -9.49
N PRO A 2 -16.75 -4.37 -8.24
CA PRO A 2 -17.80 -4.06 -7.29
C PRO A 2 -17.93 -2.54 -7.16
N GLU A 3 -19.16 -2.02 -7.09
CA GLU A 3 -19.40 -0.60 -6.84
C GLU A 3 -18.75 -0.18 -5.53
N ALA A 4 -18.10 1.00 -5.52
CA ALA A 4 -17.50 1.54 -4.31
C ALA A 4 -18.63 1.82 -3.30
N THR A 5 -18.54 1.22 -2.11
CA THR A 5 -19.49 1.48 -1.02
C THR A 5 -19.04 2.65 -0.15
N GLY A 6 -17.96 3.34 -0.55
CA GLY A 6 -17.43 4.55 0.06
C GLY A 6 -18.21 5.80 -0.34
N ALA A 7 -17.98 6.89 0.36
CA ALA A 7 -18.54 8.23 0.12
C ALA A 7 -17.43 9.22 -0.24
N VAL A 8 -17.72 10.21 -1.09
CA VAL A 8 -16.79 11.31 -1.36
C VAL A 8 -16.66 12.19 -0.12
N VAL A 9 -15.44 12.51 0.29
CA VAL A 9 -15.20 13.47 1.38
C VAL A 9 -14.48 14.69 0.82
N ALA A 10 -15.08 15.88 0.96
CA ALA A 10 -14.47 17.12 0.49
C ALA A 10 -14.24 18.12 1.61
N PHE A 11 -13.06 18.72 1.60
CA PHE A 11 -12.69 19.90 2.40
C PHE A 11 -12.71 21.13 1.48
N GLU A 12 -13.47 22.14 1.84
CA GLU A 12 -13.62 23.38 1.09
C GLU A 12 -13.15 24.55 1.97
N ARG A 13 -11.89 24.95 1.84
CA ARG A 13 -11.21 25.96 2.65
C ARG A 13 -11.42 25.75 4.16
N ALA A 14 -11.42 24.47 4.57
CA ALA A 14 -11.65 24.08 5.96
C ALA A 14 -10.55 24.66 6.85
N THR A 15 -10.95 25.39 7.88
CA THR A 15 -10.05 26.13 8.77
C THR A 15 -10.34 25.79 10.22
N LYS A 16 -9.29 25.61 11.00
CA LYS A 16 -9.39 25.50 12.47
C LYS A 16 -8.38 26.40 13.15
N ARG A 17 -8.89 27.37 13.89
CA ARG A 17 -8.12 28.21 14.83
C ARG A 17 -8.59 27.92 16.25
N TYR A 18 -7.66 27.61 17.13
CA TYR A 18 -7.95 27.47 18.56
C TYR A 18 -7.95 28.84 19.25
N PRO A 19 -8.77 29.03 20.29
CA PRO A 19 -8.73 30.27 21.08
C PRO A 19 -7.33 30.55 21.62
N GLY A 20 -6.86 31.79 21.46
CA GLY A 20 -5.52 32.20 21.93
C GLY A 20 -4.34 31.73 21.08
N ALA A 21 -4.57 31.06 19.98
CA ALA A 21 -3.49 30.66 19.06
C ALA A 21 -3.17 31.79 18.06
N ASP A 22 -1.88 32.08 17.86
CA ASP A 22 -1.41 33.11 16.89
C ASP A 22 -1.69 32.70 15.44
N ALA A 23 -1.65 31.39 15.15
CA ALA A 23 -1.90 30.85 13.82
C ALA A 23 -2.96 29.72 13.84
N PRO A 24 -3.66 29.48 12.73
CA PRO A 24 -4.58 28.36 12.64
C PRO A 24 -3.81 27.01 12.68
N ALA A 25 -4.42 26.00 13.30
CA ALA A 25 -3.91 24.62 13.27
C ALA A 25 -4.17 23.96 11.92
N VAL A 26 -5.23 24.39 11.21
CA VAL A 26 -5.55 24.04 9.82
C VAL A 26 -5.98 25.32 9.12
N ASN A 27 -5.35 25.64 7.99
CA ASN A 27 -5.56 26.88 7.27
C ASN A 27 -6.05 26.62 5.84
N GLU A 28 -7.34 26.92 5.59
CA GLU A 28 -8.00 26.85 4.27
C GLU A 28 -7.74 25.54 3.51
N LEU A 29 -7.69 24.41 4.23
CA LEU A 29 -7.48 23.11 3.61
C LEU A 29 -8.58 22.81 2.59
N SER A 30 -8.16 22.57 1.33
CA SER A 30 -9.05 22.22 0.22
C SER A 30 -8.53 20.98 -0.47
N LEU A 31 -9.28 19.89 -0.41
CA LEU A 31 -9.02 18.63 -1.11
C LEU A 31 -10.29 17.81 -1.19
N GLU A 32 -10.38 16.96 -2.19
CA GLU A 32 -11.47 15.99 -2.38
C GLU A 32 -10.91 14.58 -2.37
N ILE A 33 -11.51 13.71 -1.57
CA ILE A 33 -11.16 12.31 -1.45
C ILE A 33 -12.24 11.51 -2.18
N PRO A 34 -11.90 10.84 -3.30
CA PRO A 34 -12.85 10.03 -4.05
C PRO A 34 -13.42 8.87 -3.23
N ALA A 35 -14.63 8.45 -3.59
CA ALA A 35 -15.27 7.30 -2.94
C ALA A 35 -14.45 6.01 -3.12
N GLY A 36 -14.23 5.30 -2.02
CA GLY A 36 -13.52 4.02 -2.01
C GLY A 36 -12.00 4.10 -2.03
N GLU A 37 -11.41 5.31 -2.02
CA GLU A 37 -9.97 5.53 -1.95
C GLU A 37 -9.46 5.70 -0.51
N ILE A 38 -8.20 5.34 -0.29
CA ILE A 38 -7.44 5.65 0.92
C ILE A 38 -6.69 6.96 0.67
N CYS A 39 -7.07 8.01 1.38
CA CYS A 39 -6.31 9.26 1.43
C CYS A 39 -5.45 9.31 2.69
N VAL A 40 -4.13 9.38 2.53
CA VAL A 40 -3.20 9.49 3.66
C VAL A 40 -2.86 10.95 3.91
N LEU A 41 -3.15 11.44 5.12
CA LEU A 41 -2.67 12.74 5.60
C LEU A 41 -1.31 12.54 6.26
N VAL A 42 -0.25 13.14 5.72
CA VAL A 42 1.11 13.00 6.22
C VAL A 42 1.78 14.38 6.36
N GLY A 43 2.79 14.47 7.21
CA GLY A 43 3.51 15.73 7.44
C GLY A 43 4.16 15.78 8.84
N PRO A 44 4.95 16.80 9.14
CA PRO A 44 5.66 16.93 10.41
C PRO A 44 4.69 16.97 11.60
N SER A 45 5.23 16.71 12.80
CA SER A 45 4.43 16.78 14.04
C SER A 45 3.83 18.18 14.21
N GLY A 46 2.55 18.23 14.60
CA GLY A 46 1.82 19.48 14.81
C GLY A 46 1.35 20.20 13.55
N CYS A 47 1.46 19.60 12.35
CA CYS A 47 0.99 20.23 11.12
C CYS A 47 -0.53 20.17 10.89
N GLY A 48 -1.32 19.61 11.81
CA GLY A 48 -2.79 19.64 11.71
C GLY A 48 -3.46 18.37 11.20
N LYS A 49 -2.75 17.27 10.90
CA LYS A 49 -3.32 16.01 10.37
C LYS A 49 -4.49 15.48 11.19
N THR A 50 -4.23 15.17 12.47
CA THR A 50 -5.25 14.67 13.41
C THR A 50 -6.39 15.68 13.61
N THR A 51 -6.09 16.99 13.59
CA THR A 51 -7.12 18.04 13.66
C THR A 51 -8.01 18.01 12.42
N SER A 52 -7.43 17.92 11.22
CA SER A 52 -8.17 17.83 9.95
C SER A 52 -9.07 16.59 9.94
N MET A 53 -8.54 15.43 10.31
CA MET A 53 -9.32 14.19 10.38
C MET A 53 -10.44 14.29 11.43
N LYS A 54 -10.18 14.86 12.63
CA LYS A 54 -11.19 15.02 13.69
C LYS A 54 -12.26 16.05 13.35
N MET A 55 -12.05 16.93 12.39
CA MET A 55 -13.10 17.80 11.88
C MET A 55 -14.14 17.05 11.05
N VAL A 56 -13.76 15.96 10.35
CA VAL A 56 -14.71 15.16 9.55
C VAL A 56 -15.80 14.54 10.41
N ASN A 57 -15.47 14.03 11.60
CA ASN A 57 -16.43 13.43 12.54
C ASN A 57 -16.93 14.42 13.62
N ARG A 58 -16.61 15.72 13.47
CA ARG A 58 -16.97 16.77 14.43
C ARG A 58 -16.57 16.48 15.88
N LEU A 59 -15.46 15.75 16.10
CA LEU A 59 -14.80 15.78 17.40
C LEU A 59 -14.12 17.14 17.64
N ILE A 60 -13.74 17.79 16.55
CA ILE A 60 -13.31 19.18 16.50
C ILE A 60 -14.17 19.89 15.45
N GLU A 61 -14.81 20.98 15.80
CA GLU A 61 -15.59 21.75 14.84
C GLU A 61 -14.69 22.72 14.07
N PRO A 62 -14.84 22.83 12.73
CA PRO A 62 -14.13 23.84 11.95
C PRO A 62 -14.55 25.25 12.41
N THR A 63 -13.65 26.22 12.29
CA THR A 63 -13.92 27.64 12.57
C THR A 63 -14.18 28.44 11.30
N GLY A 64 -13.96 27.82 10.13
CA GLY A 64 -14.25 28.39 8.80
C GLY A 64 -14.19 27.33 7.73
N GLY A 65 -14.71 27.66 6.54
CA GLY A 65 -14.85 26.72 5.45
C GLY A 65 -15.92 25.66 5.70
N ARG A 66 -15.89 24.58 4.92
CA ARG A 66 -16.89 23.51 4.95
C ARG A 66 -16.24 22.15 4.75
N ILE A 67 -16.83 21.12 5.35
CA ILE A 67 -16.47 19.71 5.10
C ILE A 67 -17.75 18.97 4.74
N THR A 68 -17.71 18.18 3.66
CA THR A 68 -18.87 17.43 3.20
C THR A 68 -18.57 15.94 3.06
N ILE A 69 -19.60 15.12 3.24
CA ILE A 69 -19.62 13.68 2.93
C ILE A 69 -20.76 13.46 1.93
N ASP A 70 -20.46 13.02 0.71
CA ASP A 70 -21.39 12.95 -0.42
C ASP A 70 -22.16 14.27 -0.63
N GLY A 71 -21.44 15.40 -0.60
CA GLY A 71 -22.00 16.74 -0.75
C GLY A 71 -22.79 17.25 0.47
N ARG A 72 -23.04 16.44 1.50
CA ARG A 72 -23.75 16.81 2.71
C ARG A 72 -22.79 17.41 3.74
N ASP A 73 -23.04 18.62 4.16
CA ASP A 73 -22.23 19.30 5.18
C ASP A 73 -22.28 18.53 6.51
N VAL A 74 -21.10 18.21 7.08
CA VAL A 74 -21.00 17.52 8.36
C VAL A 74 -21.63 18.32 9.51
N MET A 75 -21.69 19.66 9.39
CA MET A 75 -22.31 20.53 10.38
C MET A 75 -23.85 20.50 10.33
N SER A 76 -24.45 20.03 9.22
CA SER A 76 -25.91 19.97 9.05
C SER A 76 -26.59 18.84 9.81
N LEU A 77 -25.82 17.85 10.29
CA LEU A 77 -26.32 16.69 11.01
C LEU A 77 -26.08 16.83 12.53
N PRO A 78 -26.91 16.24 13.38
CA PRO A 78 -26.57 16.05 14.79
C PRO A 78 -25.26 15.26 14.92
N ALA A 79 -24.31 15.74 15.72
CA ALA A 79 -22.96 15.15 15.83
C ALA A 79 -22.98 13.64 16.19
N VAL A 80 -23.91 13.22 17.02
CA VAL A 80 -24.07 11.79 17.38
C VAL A 80 -24.47 10.95 16.17
N GLN A 81 -25.41 11.45 15.34
CA GLN A 81 -25.84 10.76 14.13
C GLN A 81 -24.70 10.66 13.11
N LEU A 82 -23.98 11.76 12.88
CA LEU A 82 -22.81 11.78 12.02
C LEU A 82 -21.77 10.72 12.45
N ARG A 83 -21.40 10.71 13.74
CA ARG A 83 -20.38 9.80 14.27
C ARG A 83 -20.77 8.32 14.19
N ARG A 84 -22.06 7.98 14.30
CA ARG A 84 -22.54 6.62 14.12
C ARG A 84 -22.43 6.12 12.68
N GLY A 85 -22.37 7.04 11.71
CA GLY A 85 -22.17 6.76 10.28
C GLY A 85 -20.69 6.78 9.84
N ILE A 86 -19.73 6.96 10.76
CA ILE A 86 -18.30 7.01 10.46
C ILE A 86 -17.57 5.98 11.30
N GLY A 87 -16.81 5.10 10.66
CA GLY A 87 -15.89 4.19 11.35
C GLY A 87 -14.68 4.95 11.90
N TYR A 88 -14.28 4.70 13.13
CA TYR A 88 -13.12 5.38 13.70
C TYR A 88 -12.18 4.41 14.43
N VAL A 89 -10.95 4.30 13.91
CA VAL A 89 -9.84 3.56 14.52
C VAL A 89 -8.88 4.58 15.13
N ILE A 90 -8.79 4.58 16.46
CA ILE A 90 -7.91 5.50 17.21
C ILE A 90 -6.55 4.86 17.49
N GLN A 91 -5.53 5.69 17.71
CA GLN A 91 -4.12 5.31 17.93
C GLN A 91 -3.90 4.23 19.00
N GLN A 92 -4.68 4.21 20.07
CA GLN A 92 -4.60 3.23 21.15
C GLN A 92 -5.73 2.19 21.10
N VAL A 93 -6.27 1.85 19.92
CA VAL A 93 -7.36 0.91 19.66
C VAL A 93 -8.67 1.20 20.42
N GLY A 94 -8.60 1.64 21.69
CA GLY A 94 -9.72 2.09 22.51
C GLY A 94 -10.84 1.04 22.66
N LEU A 95 -10.49 -0.24 22.77
CA LEU A 95 -11.45 -1.28 23.13
C LEU A 95 -11.89 -1.11 24.59
N PHE A 96 -13.15 -1.38 24.84
CA PHE A 96 -13.71 -1.40 26.20
C PHE A 96 -13.19 -2.65 26.91
N PRO A 97 -12.35 -2.52 27.97
CA PRO A 97 -11.67 -3.66 28.57
C PRO A 97 -12.59 -4.65 29.28
N HIS A 98 -13.76 -4.20 29.69
CA HIS A 98 -14.79 -4.98 30.37
C HIS A 98 -15.87 -5.54 29.43
N PHE A 99 -15.75 -5.33 28.13
CA PHE A 99 -16.59 -5.90 27.09
C PHE A 99 -15.85 -7.06 26.42
N THR A 100 -16.60 -8.09 26.03
CA THR A 100 -16.07 -9.14 25.15
C THR A 100 -15.70 -8.56 23.78
N ILE A 101 -15.01 -9.33 22.95
CA ILE A 101 -14.70 -8.93 21.58
C ILE A 101 -15.99 -8.77 20.77
N ALA A 102 -16.98 -9.64 20.97
CA ALA A 102 -18.28 -9.51 20.33
C ALA A 102 -19.01 -8.24 20.77
N ASP A 103 -19.02 -7.93 22.05
CA ASP A 103 -19.64 -6.70 22.57
C ASP A 103 -18.93 -5.45 22.05
N ASN A 104 -17.60 -5.45 22.01
CA ASN A 104 -16.82 -4.35 21.43
C ASN A 104 -17.19 -4.11 19.97
N THR A 105 -17.28 -5.17 19.17
CA THR A 105 -17.63 -5.08 17.75
C THR A 105 -19.09 -4.62 17.58
N GLY A 106 -20.01 -5.12 18.40
CA GLY A 106 -21.44 -4.84 18.32
C GLY A 106 -21.90 -3.49 18.89
N VAL A 107 -21.01 -2.66 19.47
CA VAL A 107 -21.39 -1.39 20.13
C VAL A 107 -22.17 -0.45 19.21
N VAL A 108 -21.65 -0.14 18.02
CA VAL A 108 -22.29 0.84 17.12
C VAL A 108 -23.58 0.27 16.52
N PRO A 109 -23.64 -0.96 16.00
CA PRO A 109 -24.90 -1.59 15.63
C PRO A 109 -25.98 -1.59 16.73
N SER A 110 -25.60 -1.86 17.99
CA SER A 110 -26.52 -1.79 19.14
C SER A 110 -27.07 -0.37 19.35
N LEU A 111 -26.21 0.67 19.25
CA LEU A 111 -26.63 2.06 19.33
C LEU A 111 -27.52 2.50 18.16
N LEU A 112 -27.47 1.79 17.04
CA LEU A 112 -28.34 1.98 15.87
C LEU A 112 -29.66 1.20 16.00
N GLY A 113 -29.84 0.42 17.06
CA GLY A 113 -31.06 -0.35 17.32
C GLY A 113 -31.17 -1.64 16.50
N TRP A 114 -30.05 -2.20 16.04
CA TRP A 114 -30.09 -3.50 15.35
C TRP A 114 -30.52 -4.59 16.34
N ASP A 115 -31.22 -5.60 15.84
CA ASP A 115 -31.54 -6.77 16.64
C ASP A 115 -30.33 -7.63 16.97
N ARG A 116 -30.45 -8.43 18.05
CA ARG A 116 -29.30 -9.22 18.55
C ARG A 116 -28.81 -10.27 17.56
N ALA A 117 -29.70 -10.86 16.77
CA ALA A 117 -29.32 -11.89 15.80
C ALA A 117 -28.49 -11.29 14.69
N ARG A 118 -28.90 -10.14 14.13
CA ARG A 118 -28.17 -9.38 13.12
C ARG A 118 -26.81 -8.89 13.64
N ILE A 119 -26.75 -8.39 14.89
CA ILE A 119 -25.48 -7.96 15.50
C ILE A 119 -24.53 -9.15 15.61
N ARG A 120 -25.01 -10.31 16.04
CA ARG A 120 -24.20 -11.52 16.16
C ARG A 120 -23.65 -11.98 14.82
N GLU A 121 -24.51 -12.11 13.81
CA GLU A 121 -24.13 -12.50 12.46
C GLU A 121 -23.07 -11.54 11.87
N ARG A 122 -23.31 -10.22 11.99
CA ARG A 122 -22.36 -9.19 11.52
C ARG A 122 -21.03 -9.23 12.27
N THR A 123 -21.06 -9.47 13.56
CA THR A 123 -19.85 -9.62 14.37
C THR A 123 -19.04 -10.82 13.92
N ASP A 124 -19.68 -11.96 13.69
CA ASP A 124 -19.00 -13.18 13.21
C ASP A 124 -18.39 -12.97 11.83
N GLU A 125 -19.15 -12.39 10.88
CA GLU A 125 -18.65 -12.03 9.55
C GLU A 125 -17.40 -11.15 9.63
N LEU A 126 -17.41 -10.12 10.48
CA LEU A 126 -16.31 -9.18 10.60
C LEU A 126 -15.08 -9.79 11.30
N LEU A 127 -15.28 -10.63 12.29
CA LEU A 127 -14.19 -11.35 12.95
C LEU A 127 -13.50 -12.29 11.96
N GLU A 128 -14.26 -13.07 11.17
CA GLU A 128 -13.70 -13.87 10.07
C GLU A 128 -12.96 -13.01 9.06
N LEU A 129 -13.54 -11.86 8.67
CA LEU A 129 -12.97 -10.93 7.70
C LEU A 129 -11.61 -10.39 8.13
N VAL A 130 -11.39 -10.17 9.43
CA VAL A 130 -10.12 -9.72 10.00
C VAL A 130 -9.21 -10.87 10.47
N GLY A 131 -9.54 -12.12 10.13
CA GLY A 131 -8.74 -13.29 10.45
C GLY A 131 -8.71 -13.67 11.94
N LEU A 132 -9.83 -13.47 12.63
CA LEU A 132 -10.04 -13.85 14.02
C LEU A 132 -11.26 -14.80 14.10
N PRO A 133 -11.10 -16.15 14.05
CA PRO A 133 -12.20 -17.10 14.06
C PRO A 133 -13.18 -16.83 15.21
N PRO A 134 -14.48 -16.61 14.96
CA PRO A 134 -15.46 -16.23 15.98
C PRO A 134 -15.59 -17.25 17.12
N ALA A 135 -15.47 -18.54 16.79
CA ALA A 135 -15.54 -19.61 17.78
C ALA A 135 -14.46 -19.52 18.86
N GLU A 136 -13.34 -18.89 18.54
CA GLU A 136 -12.20 -18.74 19.44
C GLU A 136 -12.15 -17.36 20.11
N TYR A 137 -12.51 -16.29 19.36
CA TYR A 137 -12.23 -14.91 19.79
C TYR A 137 -13.45 -14.15 20.32
N ARG A 138 -14.64 -14.52 19.92
CA ARG A 138 -15.87 -13.76 20.22
C ARG A 138 -16.07 -13.46 21.72
N ASP A 139 -15.83 -14.45 22.58
CA ASP A 139 -16.11 -14.37 24.01
C ASP A 139 -14.88 -13.96 24.85
N ARG A 140 -13.72 -13.77 24.21
CA ARG A 140 -12.52 -13.26 24.87
C ARG A 140 -12.65 -11.77 25.21
N TYR A 141 -11.81 -11.34 26.13
CA TYR A 141 -11.65 -9.93 26.51
C TYR A 141 -10.41 -9.31 25.86
N PRO A 142 -10.37 -7.97 25.67
CA PRO A 142 -9.21 -7.30 25.07
C PRO A 142 -7.87 -7.57 25.76
N THR A 143 -7.87 -7.87 27.04
CA THR A 143 -6.66 -8.20 27.83
C THR A 143 -6.04 -9.54 27.45
N GLU A 144 -6.81 -10.43 26.85
CA GLU A 144 -6.38 -11.77 26.42
C GLU A 144 -5.78 -11.77 25.01
N LEU A 145 -5.81 -10.61 24.31
CA LEU A 145 -5.38 -10.45 22.94
C LEU A 145 -4.00 -9.80 22.85
N SER A 146 -3.21 -10.21 21.86
CA SER A 146 -2.00 -9.49 21.44
C SER A 146 -2.33 -8.09 20.89
N GLY A 147 -1.33 -7.22 20.77
CA GLY A 147 -1.51 -5.87 20.22
C GLY A 147 -2.11 -5.88 18.79
N GLY A 148 -1.62 -6.79 17.94
CA GLY A 148 -2.14 -6.93 16.56
C GLY A 148 -3.56 -7.45 16.51
N GLU A 149 -3.94 -8.42 17.37
CA GLU A 149 -5.32 -8.89 17.45
C GLU A 149 -6.26 -7.79 17.94
N ARG A 150 -5.85 -7.02 18.96
CA ARG A 150 -6.63 -5.84 19.40
C ARG A 150 -6.84 -4.85 18.26
N GLN A 151 -5.81 -4.63 17.42
CA GLN A 151 -5.91 -3.73 16.27
C GLN A 151 -6.95 -4.24 15.26
N ARG A 152 -6.93 -5.54 14.93
CA ARG A 152 -7.91 -6.16 14.04
C ARG A 152 -9.34 -6.05 14.58
N VAL A 153 -9.53 -6.26 15.87
CA VAL A 153 -10.84 -6.02 16.52
C VAL A 153 -11.26 -4.55 16.40
N GLY A 154 -10.33 -3.62 16.55
CA GLY A 154 -10.59 -2.17 16.36
C GLY A 154 -11.09 -1.86 14.95
N VAL A 155 -10.51 -2.49 13.92
CA VAL A 155 -10.96 -2.38 12.53
C VAL A 155 -12.34 -3.04 12.35
N ALA A 156 -12.57 -4.25 12.88
CA ALA A 156 -13.87 -4.91 12.85
C ALA A 156 -14.97 -4.04 13.49
N ARG A 157 -14.70 -3.46 14.66
CA ARG A 157 -15.62 -2.52 15.33
C ARG A 157 -15.92 -1.29 14.46
N ALA A 158 -14.92 -0.72 13.83
CA ALA A 158 -15.10 0.44 12.96
C ALA A 158 -15.98 0.12 11.74
N LEU A 159 -15.90 -1.11 11.21
CA LEU A 159 -16.70 -1.61 10.07
C LEU A 159 -18.09 -2.13 10.46
N ALA A 160 -18.39 -2.28 11.76
CA ALA A 160 -19.57 -3.01 12.22
C ALA A 160 -20.90 -2.45 11.71
N ALA A 161 -21.03 -1.12 11.68
CA ALA A 161 -22.22 -0.43 11.18
C ALA A 161 -22.22 -0.20 9.65
N ASP A 162 -21.26 -0.82 8.93
CA ASP A 162 -21.06 -0.64 7.49
C ASP A 162 -20.91 0.83 7.04
N PRO A 163 -20.03 1.62 7.70
CA PRO A 163 -19.91 3.05 7.40
C PRO A 163 -19.30 3.27 6.01
N PRO A 164 -19.72 4.33 5.26
CA PRO A 164 -19.11 4.68 3.97
C PRO A 164 -17.73 5.34 4.13
N VAL A 165 -17.43 5.90 5.31
CA VAL A 165 -16.16 6.59 5.61
C VAL A 165 -15.52 5.99 6.86
N MET A 166 -14.22 5.76 6.81
CA MET A 166 -13.38 5.35 7.93
C MET A 166 -12.30 6.38 8.22
N LEU A 167 -12.07 6.65 9.48
CA LEU A 167 -10.98 7.49 9.97
C LEU A 167 -10.00 6.63 10.75
N MET A 168 -8.70 6.77 10.47
CA MET A 168 -7.64 5.98 11.11
C MET A 168 -6.51 6.91 11.59
N ASP A 169 -6.32 7.03 12.89
CA ASP A 169 -5.33 7.91 13.51
C ASP A 169 -4.12 7.08 13.96
N GLU A 170 -3.04 7.09 13.19
CA GLU A 170 -1.80 6.34 13.42
C GLU A 170 -2.03 4.87 13.82
N PRO A 171 -2.83 4.11 13.05
CA PRO A 171 -3.32 2.81 13.51
C PRO A 171 -2.22 1.78 13.75
N PHE A 172 -1.05 1.92 13.10
CA PHE A 172 0.06 0.97 13.23
C PHE A 172 1.25 1.53 14.03
N GLY A 173 1.13 2.73 14.60
CA GLY A 173 2.23 3.42 15.29
C GLY A 173 2.82 2.68 16.50
N ALA A 174 2.00 1.90 17.21
CA ALA A 174 2.41 1.15 18.41
C ALA A 174 2.77 -0.33 18.13
N VAL A 175 2.90 -0.73 16.85
CA VAL A 175 3.18 -2.12 16.43
C VAL A 175 4.65 -2.25 16.02
N ASP A 176 5.29 -3.37 16.37
CA ASP A 176 6.65 -3.67 15.91
C ASP A 176 6.74 -3.76 14.38
N PRO A 177 7.91 -3.49 13.76
CA PRO A 177 8.03 -3.36 12.31
C PRO A 177 7.56 -4.59 11.51
N ILE A 178 7.89 -5.81 11.98
CA ILE A 178 7.55 -7.04 11.25
C ILE A 178 6.04 -7.28 11.26
N ARG A 179 5.41 -7.11 12.41
CA ARG A 179 3.94 -7.25 12.54
C ARG A 179 3.19 -6.11 11.87
N ARG A 180 3.78 -4.90 11.85
CA ARG A 180 3.22 -3.72 11.18
C ARG A 180 3.02 -3.99 9.70
N GLU A 181 4.06 -4.48 9.02
CA GLU A 181 3.99 -4.79 7.59
C GLU A 181 2.89 -5.81 7.27
N ARG A 182 2.78 -6.87 8.08
CA ARG A 182 1.74 -7.88 7.92
C ARG A 182 0.34 -7.28 8.10
N LEU A 183 0.12 -6.46 9.14
CA LEU A 183 -1.17 -5.80 9.39
C LEU A 183 -1.55 -4.82 8.28
N GLN A 184 -0.59 -4.07 7.74
CA GLN A 184 -0.81 -3.20 6.58
C GLN A 184 -1.27 -4.00 5.36
N ASN A 185 -0.59 -5.11 5.05
CA ASN A 185 -0.97 -5.97 3.93
C ASN A 185 -2.35 -6.61 4.12
N GLU A 186 -2.67 -7.06 5.35
CA GLU A 186 -3.99 -7.57 5.70
C GLU A 186 -5.07 -6.49 5.53
N PHE A 187 -4.80 -5.25 5.96
CA PHE A 187 -5.72 -4.12 5.80
C PHE A 187 -5.94 -3.75 4.33
N LEU A 188 -4.90 -3.72 3.50
CA LEU A 188 -5.03 -3.44 2.06
C LEU A 188 -5.91 -4.49 1.36
N ARG A 189 -5.70 -5.78 1.64
CA ARG A 189 -6.56 -6.86 1.13
C ARG A 189 -8.02 -6.73 1.58
N LEU A 190 -8.22 -6.30 2.83
CA LEU A 190 -9.54 -6.02 3.35
C LEU A 190 -10.19 -4.86 2.59
N GLN A 191 -9.45 -3.76 2.38
CA GLN A 191 -9.92 -2.57 1.69
C GLN A 191 -10.29 -2.84 0.22
N GLU A 192 -9.55 -3.70 -0.48
CA GLU A 192 -9.90 -4.17 -1.83
C GLU A 192 -11.30 -4.81 -1.90
N ARG A 193 -11.73 -5.46 -0.81
CA ARG A 193 -13.03 -6.13 -0.70
C ARG A 193 -14.15 -5.19 -0.29
N VAL A 194 -13.89 -4.31 0.70
CA VAL A 194 -14.95 -3.46 1.30
C VAL A 194 -15.10 -2.10 0.63
N ARG A 195 -14.05 -1.60 -0.06
CA ARG A 195 -14.06 -0.35 -0.84
C ARG A 195 -14.61 0.86 -0.09
N LYS A 196 -14.24 1.03 1.18
CA LYS A 196 -14.62 2.20 1.98
C LYS A 196 -13.71 3.39 1.67
N THR A 197 -14.23 4.62 1.82
CA THR A 197 -13.36 5.80 1.81
C THR A 197 -12.64 5.89 3.13
N VAL A 198 -11.30 5.94 3.10
CA VAL A 198 -10.47 5.94 4.30
C VAL A 198 -9.64 7.22 4.37
N ILE A 199 -9.72 7.93 5.50
CA ILE A 199 -8.79 9.01 5.84
C ILE A 199 -7.82 8.44 6.87
N PHE A 200 -6.59 8.28 6.45
CA PHE A 200 -5.52 7.66 7.22
C PHE A 200 -4.50 8.71 7.64
N VAL A 201 -4.19 8.81 8.90
CA VAL A 201 -3.17 9.73 9.43
C VAL A 201 -1.93 8.96 9.82
N THR A 202 -0.78 9.40 9.35
CA THR A 202 0.53 8.90 9.77
C THR A 202 1.57 10.00 9.77
N HIS A 203 2.70 9.78 10.43
CA HIS A 203 3.91 10.60 10.33
C HIS A 203 5.01 9.91 9.50
N ASP A 204 4.77 8.68 9.04
CA ASP A 204 5.71 7.86 8.29
C ASP A 204 5.39 7.95 6.78
N VAL A 205 6.37 8.43 6.00
CA VAL A 205 6.26 8.59 4.54
C VAL A 205 6.18 7.25 3.84
N ASP A 206 6.92 6.25 4.30
CA ASP A 206 6.91 4.91 3.68
C ASP A 206 5.57 4.22 3.90
N GLU A 207 4.96 4.42 5.08
CA GLU A 207 3.60 3.98 5.35
C GLU A 207 2.59 4.70 4.43
N ALA A 208 2.73 6.02 4.25
CA ALA A 208 1.85 6.78 3.36
C ALA A 208 1.94 6.30 1.91
N ILE A 209 3.15 6.02 1.42
CA ILE A 209 3.39 5.51 0.07
C ILE A 209 2.78 4.11 -0.11
N LYS A 210 2.89 3.25 0.90
CA LYS A 210 2.40 1.87 0.85
C LYS A 210 0.87 1.79 0.94
N MET A 211 0.27 2.66 1.79
CA MET A 211 -1.15 2.55 2.14
C MET A 211 -2.08 3.39 1.27
N GLY A 212 -1.59 4.52 0.73
CA GLY A 212 -2.44 5.53 0.12
C GLY A 212 -2.68 5.33 -1.38
N ASP A 213 -3.92 5.46 -1.81
CA ASP A 213 -4.25 5.75 -3.21
C ASP A 213 -3.87 7.21 -3.53
N ARG A 214 -4.08 8.10 -2.54
CA ARG A 214 -3.65 9.51 -2.57
C ARG A 214 -2.99 9.90 -1.26
N ILE A 215 -2.02 10.82 -1.37
CA ILE A 215 -1.32 11.39 -0.22
C ILE A 215 -1.52 12.90 -0.20
N ALA A 216 -1.97 13.43 0.93
CA ALA A 216 -2.01 14.85 1.24
C ALA A 216 -0.84 15.20 2.18
N ILE A 217 0.17 15.86 1.65
CA ILE A 217 1.33 16.33 2.44
C ILE A 217 1.00 17.69 3.03
N LEU A 218 0.97 17.77 4.36
CA LEU A 218 0.65 18.98 5.10
C LEU A 218 1.92 19.62 5.68
N GLN A 219 2.03 20.95 5.51
CA GLN A 219 3.00 21.78 6.23
C GLN A 219 2.42 22.26 7.57
N ARG A 220 3.27 22.87 8.40
CA ARG A 220 2.83 23.52 9.64
C ARG A 220 1.70 24.52 9.36
N GLY A 221 0.69 24.54 10.23
CA GLY A 221 -0.51 25.34 10.04
C GLY A 221 -1.58 24.70 9.16
N GLY A 222 -1.46 23.40 8.86
CA GLY A 222 -2.44 22.65 8.05
C GLY A 222 -2.52 23.12 6.61
N ILE A 223 -1.42 23.65 6.09
CA ILE A 223 -1.32 24.08 4.69
C ILE A 223 -1.03 22.87 3.83
N LEU A 224 -1.84 22.65 2.80
CA LEU A 224 -1.64 21.58 1.82
C LEU A 224 -0.45 21.93 0.92
N ALA A 225 0.63 21.15 1.04
CA ALA A 225 1.83 21.33 0.22
C ALA A 225 1.70 20.61 -1.14
N GLN A 226 1.16 19.38 -1.12
CA GLN A 226 0.86 18.60 -2.33
C GLN A 226 -0.21 17.58 -2.02
N TYR A 227 -1.08 17.31 -3.02
CA TYR A 227 -2.10 16.27 -2.98
C TYR A 227 -2.09 15.51 -4.30
N ASP A 228 -1.63 14.27 -4.28
CA ASP A 228 -1.50 13.47 -5.49
C ASP A 228 -1.39 11.96 -5.18
N THR A 229 -1.24 11.13 -6.22
CA THR A 229 -0.87 9.73 -6.06
C THR A 229 0.55 9.59 -5.51
N PRO A 230 0.88 8.50 -4.78
CA PRO A 230 2.24 8.26 -4.30
C PRO A 230 3.29 8.33 -5.42
N ALA A 231 2.97 7.76 -6.58
CA ALA A 231 3.87 7.74 -7.72
C ALA A 231 4.16 9.14 -8.27
N ALA A 232 3.14 10.01 -8.38
CA ALA A 232 3.28 11.38 -8.85
C ALA A 232 4.10 12.24 -7.85
N ILE A 233 3.84 12.10 -6.55
CA ILE A 233 4.58 12.82 -5.51
C ILE A 233 6.07 12.47 -5.54
N LEU A 234 6.40 11.17 -5.69
CA LEU A 234 7.78 10.71 -5.75
C LEU A 234 8.48 11.10 -7.05
N ALA A 235 7.75 11.18 -8.18
CA ALA A 235 8.29 11.63 -9.44
C ALA A 235 8.50 13.16 -9.45
N ASN A 236 7.47 13.92 -9.06
CA ASN A 236 7.38 15.37 -9.20
C ASN A 236 6.98 16.05 -7.87
N PRO A 237 7.92 16.21 -6.92
CA PRO A 237 7.65 16.99 -5.72
C PRO A 237 7.33 18.44 -6.08
N ALA A 238 6.17 18.95 -5.60
CA ALA A 238 5.69 20.30 -5.92
C ALA A 238 6.55 21.43 -5.32
N SER A 239 7.43 21.12 -4.38
CA SER A 239 8.32 22.09 -3.72
C SER A 239 9.51 21.41 -3.07
N GLU A 240 10.55 22.20 -2.77
CA GLU A 240 11.72 21.73 -2.00
C GLU A 240 11.33 21.14 -0.62
N PHE A 241 10.25 21.66 -0.01
CA PHE A 241 9.74 21.09 1.23
C PHE A 241 9.24 19.65 1.01
N VAL A 242 8.46 19.41 -0.03
CA VAL A 242 7.96 18.06 -0.37
C VAL A 242 9.11 17.14 -0.71
N GLU A 243 10.07 17.60 -1.54
CA GLU A 243 11.25 16.82 -1.91
C GLU A 243 12.06 16.38 -0.69
N ARG A 244 12.36 17.29 0.22
CA ARG A 244 13.05 16.96 1.48
C ARG A 244 12.22 16.04 2.39
N PHE A 245 10.90 16.23 2.39
CA PHE A 245 10.00 15.43 3.23
C PHE A 245 9.90 13.98 2.76
N VAL A 246 9.82 13.73 1.44
CA VAL A 246 9.77 12.36 0.90
C VAL A 246 11.14 11.66 0.91
N GLY A 247 12.23 12.44 0.99
CA GLY A 247 13.59 11.94 1.15
C GLY A 247 14.36 11.76 -0.17
N ALA A 248 15.69 11.70 -0.04
CA ALA A 248 16.59 11.55 -1.19
C ALA A 248 16.50 10.17 -1.88
N ASP A 249 15.93 9.19 -1.19
CA ASP A 249 15.73 7.81 -1.66
C ASP A 249 14.41 7.62 -2.44
N ARG A 250 13.77 8.72 -2.89
CA ARG A 250 12.48 8.72 -3.61
C ARG A 250 12.46 7.76 -4.82
N GLY A 251 13.60 7.62 -5.52
CA GLY A 251 13.72 6.65 -6.61
C GLY A 251 13.50 5.21 -6.15
N LEU A 252 14.15 4.81 -5.05
CA LEU A 252 13.95 3.48 -4.47
C LEU A 252 12.53 3.28 -3.94
N LYS A 253 11.91 4.34 -3.38
CA LYS A 253 10.51 4.30 -2.95
C LYS A 253 9.55 4.11 -4.13
N ARG A 254 9.84 4.70 -5.31
CA ARG A 254 9.07 4.44 -6.54
C ARG A 254 9.09 2.97 -6.95
N LEU A 255 10.23 2.29 -6.78
CA LEU A 255 10.34 0.86 -7.07
C LEU A 255 9.47 -0.01 -6.15
N SER A 256 9.11 0.47 -4.95
CA SER A 256 8.19 -0.25 -4.07
C SER A 256 6.73 -0.21 -4.53
N LEU A 257 6.38 0.70 -5.44
CA LEU A 257 5.03 0.83 -6.02
C LEU A 257 4.78 -0.07 -7.23
N ALA A 258 5.84 -0.57 -7.86
CA ALA A 258 5.77 -1.42 -9.04
C ALA A 258 6.23 -2.85 -8.72
N ARG A 259 5.70 -3.82 -9.45
CA ARG A 259 5.99 -5.23 -9.27
C ARG A 259 6.68 -5.80 -10.50
N VAL A 260 7.33 -6.94 -10.33
CA VAL A 260 8.00 -7.66 -11.44
C VAL A 260 7.04 -7.95 -12.59
N ARG A 261 5.78 -8.30 -12.29
CA ARG A 261 4.73 -8.52 -13.32
C ARG A 261 4.42 -7.30 -14.19
N ASP A 262 4.78 -6.09 -13.74
CA ASP A 262 4.55 -4.84 -14.47
C ASP A 262 5.64 -4.56 -15.51
N LEU A 263 6.69 -5.41 -15.56
CA LEU A 263 7.77 -5.35 -16.53
C LEU A 263 7.54 -6.32 -17.69
N GLN A 264 8.07 -5.96 -18.85
CA GLN A 264 8.26 -6.92 -19.92
C GLN A 264 9.44 -7.82 -19.56
N LEU A 265 9.18 -9.12 -19.36
CA LEU A 265 10.21 -10.09 -19.03
C LEU A 265 11.02 -10.43 -20.29
N LEU A 266 12.34 -10.66 -20.10
CA LEU A 266 13.21 -11.17 -21.15
C LEU A 266 13.00 -12.68 -21.28
N GLU A 267 13.11 -13.20 -22.51
CA GLU A 267 13.07 -14.63 -22.76
C GLU A 267 14.42 -15.27 -22.40
N PRO A 268 14.46 -16.28 -21.50
CA PRO A 268 15.68 -17.01 -21.20
C PRO A 268 16.05 -17.99 -22.33
N VAL A 269 17.33 -18.12 -22.62
CA VAL A 269 17.84 -19.29 -23.35
C VAL A 269 17.85 -20.46 -22.38
N VAL A 270 16.77 -21.24 -22.36
CA VAL A 270 16.63 -22.42 -21.49
C VAL A 270 17.43 -23.59 -22.03
N VAL A 271 18.12 -24.30 -21.12
CA VAL A 271 19.00 -25.45 -21.42
C VAL A 271 18.74 -26.59 -20.44
N HIS A 272 18.81 -27.81 -20.94
CA HIS A 272 18.72 -29.02 -20.13
C HIS A 272 20.07 -29.71 -20.05
N ALA A 273 20.30 -30.47 -18.96
CA ALA A 273 21.47 -31.33 -18.86
C ALA A 273 21.48 -32.33 -20.01
N GLY A 274 22.67 -32.54 -20.61
CA GLY A 274 22.84 -33.42 -21.76
C GLY A 274 22.74 -32.76 -23.12
N GLU A 275 22.29 -31.48 -23.22
CA GLU A 275 22.29 -30.71 -24.48
C GLU A 275 23.75 -30.46 -24.97
N ASP A 276 23.93 -30.38 -26.29
CA ASP A 276 25.23 -30.10 -26.89
C ASP A 276 25.64 -28.64 -26.72
N ARG A 277 26.85 -28.39 -26.20
CA ARG A 277 27.40 -27.07 -25.93
C ARG A 277 27.47 -26.17 -27.17
N ALA A 278 27.77 -26.73 -28.34
CA ALA A 278 27.88 -25.97 -29.59
C ALA A 278 26.49 -25.43 -30.03
N GLU A 279 25.43 -26.24 -29.82
CA GLU A 279 24.05 -25.85 -30.10
C GLU A 279 23.61 -24.73 -29.19
N VAL A 280 23.84 -24.83 -27.87
CA VAL A 280 23.48 -23.81 -26.89
C VAL A 280 24.24 -22.50 -27.17
N ARG A 281 25.52 -22.59 -27.52
CA ARG A 281 26.32 -21.43 -27.90
C ARG A 281 25.75 -20.73 -29.15
N ARG A 282 25.23 -21.48 -30.13
CA ARG A 282 24.57 -20.87 -31.31
C ARG A 282 23.29 -20.13 -30.91
N ARG A 283 22.49 -20.70 -30.02
CA ARG A 283 21.27 -20.04 -29.48
C ARG A 283 21.60 -18.76 -28.72
N LEU A 284 22.63 -18.74 -27.92
CA LEU A 284 23.12 -17.55 -27.20
C LEU A 284 23.73 -16.50 -28.13
N GLY A 285 24.37 -16.92 -29.26
CA GLY A 285 24.99 -16.00 -30.22
C GLY A 285 24.02 -15.42 -31.25
N ALA A 286 22.83 -15.95 -31.41
CA ALA A 286 21.87 -15.62 -32.48
C ALA A 286 20.92 -14.45 -32.12
N GLY A 287 21.36 -13.48 -31.32
CA GLY A 287 20.56 -12.29 -30.94
C GLY A 287 19.82 -12.45 -29.61
N ALA A 288 20.34 -13.26 -28.71
CA ALA A 288 19.82 -13.34 -27.35
C ALA A 288 20.11 -12.02 -26.61
N ASP A 289 19.08 -11.46 -25.95
CA ASP A 289 19.18 -10.27 -25.12
C ASP A 289 20.01 -10.50 -23.84
N VAL A 290 20.49 -11.74 -23.61
CA VAL A 290 21.22 -12.15 -22.41
C VAL A 290 22.49 -12.91 -22.75
N ALA A 291 23.57 -12.70 -21.98
CA ALA A 291 24.86 -13.36 -22.15
C ALA A 291 24.95 -14.74 -21.47
N TYR A 292 23.89 -15.20 -20.83
CA TYR A 292 23.84 -16.44 -20.03
C TYR A 292 22.68 -17.31 -20.48
N ALA A 293 22.90 -18.63 -20.49
CA ALA A 293 21.82 -19.61 -20.61
C ALA A 293 21.39 -20.05 -19.20
N LEU A 294 20.12 -20.38 -19.04
CA LEU A 294 19.54 -20.84 -17.80
C LEU A 294 19.38 -22.36 -17.85
N LEU A 295 20.15 -23.07 -17.05
CA LEU A 295 19.97 -24.51 -16.85
C LEU A 295 18.72 -24.76 -15.99
N VAL A 296 17.86 -25.65 -16.47
CA VAL A 296 16.64 -26.04 -15.75
C VAL A 296 16.52 -27.55 -15.63
N ASP A 297 15.71 -28.01 -14.67
CA ASP A 297 15.30 -29.39 -14.53
C ASP A 297 14.17 -29.79 -15.53
N ALA A 298 13.68 -31.04 -15.40
CA ALA A 298 12.59 -31.55 -16.23
C ALA A 298 11.25 -30.80 -16.03
N GLU A 299 11.05 -30.22 -14.87
CA GLU A 299 9.88 -29.41 -14.48
C GLU A 299 10.03 -27.93 -14.82
N ARG A 300 11.12 -27.52 -15.50
CA ARG A 300 11.50 -26.12 -15.80
C ARG A 300 11.84 -25.28 -14.58
N ARG A 301 12.35 -25.88 -13.50
CA ARG A 301 12.84 -25.12 -12.35
C ARG A 301 14.30 -24.72 -12.59
N PRO A 302 14.71 -23.49 -12.19
CA PRO A 302 16.07 -23.00 -12.41
C PRO A 302 17.08 -23.76 -11.53
N LEU A 303 18.14 -24.27 -12.16
CA LEU A 303 19.27 -24.94 -11.47
C LEU A 303 20.50 -24.04 -11.36
N GLY A 304 20.71 -23.15 -12.34
CA GLY A 304 21.86 -22.23 -12.34
C GLY A 304 22.12 -21.61 -13.70
N TRP A 305 23.15 -20.79 -13.76
CA TRP A 305 23.58 -20.08 -14.96
C TRP A 305 24.69 -20.84 -15.69
N ILE A 306 24.63 -20.84 -17.01
CA ILE A 306 25.68 -21.32 -17.92
C ILE A 306 26.20 -20.10 -18.69
N ASP A 307 27.45 -19.76 -18.54
CA ASP A 307 28.07 -18.66 -19.27
C ASP A 307 28.74 -19.12 -20.58
N GLN A 308 29.24 -18.17 -21.37
CA GLN A 308 29.95 -18.48 -22.61
C GLN A 308 31.26 -19.27 -22.40
N HIS A 309 31.87 -19.15 -21.20
CA HIS A 309 33.08 -19.91 -20.86
C HIS A 309 32.77 -21.38 -20.65
N ASP A 310 31.67 -21.69 -19.96
CA ASP A 310 31.17 -23.04 -19.73
C ASP A 310 30.80 -23.75 -21.02
N LEU A 311 30.44 -23.00 -22.06
CA LEU A 311 30.12 -23.48 -23.39
C LEU A 311 31.36 -23.68 -24.31
N ARG A 312 32.58 -23.39 -23.82
CA ARG A 312 33.79 -23.70 -24.56
C ARG A 312 34.05 -25.20 -24.61
N GLY A 313 34.45 -25.67 -25.80
CA GLY A 313 34.64 -27.11 -26.04
C GLY A 313 33.42 -27.79 -26.70
N GLY A 314 33.46 -29.08 -26.82
CA GLY A 314 32.36 -29.90 -27.36
C GLY A 314 31.79 -30.83 -26.31
N GLY A 315 30.68 -31.47 -26.65
CA GLY A 315 30.04 -32.49 -25.81
C GLY A 315 28.86 -31.95 -24.98
N PRO A 316 28.22 -32.82 -24.21
CA PRO A 316 27.03 -32.51 -23.46
C PRO A 316 27.30 -31.56 -22.29
N ILE A 317 26.31 -30.76 -21.94
CA ILE A 317 26.30 -29.90 -20.73
C ILE A 317 26.07 -30.82 -19.52
N ASP A 318 26.97 -30.75 -18.56
CA ASP A 318 26.80 -31.39 -17.25
C ASP A 318 26.02 -30.42 -16.32
N ALA A 319 25.14 -30.96 -15.51
CA ALA A 319 24.42 -30.16 -14.49
C ALA A 319 25.40 -29.49 -13.50
N ALA A 320 26.55 -30.11 -13.25
CA ALA A 320 27.61 -29.57 -12.39
C ALA A 320 28.38 -28.37 -13.01
N ALA A 321 28.20 -28.10 -14.31
CA ALA A 321 28.82 -26.95 -14.98
C ALA A 321 28.07 -25.64 -14.70
N ALA A 322 26.81 -25.69 -14.24
CA ALA A 322 26.08 -24.50 -13.92
C ALA A 322 26.60 -23.81 -12.66
N THR A 323 26.77 -22.49 -12.72
CA THR A 323 26.99 -21.67 -11.52
C THR A 323 25.70 -21.68 -10.71
N PRO A 324 25.68 -22.28 -9.50
CA PRO A 324 24.47 -22.32 -8.67
C PRO A 324 24.08 -20.95 -8.16
N GLY A 325 22.80 -20.80 -7.77
CA GLY A 325 22.31 -19.58 -7.12
C GLY A 325 21.78 -18.52 -8.09
N ALA A 326 21.08 -18.94 -9.14
CA ALA A 326 20.25 -18.03 -9.92
C ALA A 326 19.21 -17.38 -8.97
N PRO A 327 19.25 -16.06 -8.75
CA PRO A 327 18.29 -15.42 -7.86
C PRO A 327 16.89 -15.53 -8.45
N THR A 328 15.97 -16.08 -7.67
CA THR A 328 14.56 -16.20 -8.06
C THR A 328 13.73 -15.08 -7.46
N VAL A 329 12.78 -14.60 -8.21
CA VAL A 329 11.76 -13.61 -7.79
C VAL A 329 10.40 -14.04 -8.32
N GLU A 330 9.35 -13.69 -7.59
CA GLU A 330 7.96 -13.94 -8.00
C GLU A 330 7.38 -12.73 -8.75
N PRO A 331 6.34 -12.90 -9.60
CA PRO A 331 5.68 -11.79 -10.28
C PRO A 331 5.17 -10.69 -9.33
N GLU A 332 4.80 -11.07 -8.10
CA GLU A 332 4.30 -10.16 -7.07
C GLU A 332 5.39 -9.44 -6.26
N THR A 333 6.66 -9.82 -6.44
CA THR A 333 7.81 -9.17 -5.79
C THR A 333 7.89 -7.70 -6.24
N THR A 334 8.10 -6.76 -5.30
CA THR A 334 8.31 -5.35 -5.65
C THR A 334 9.60 -5.17 -6.44
N LEU A 335 9.67 -4.17 -7.32
CA LEU A 335 10.90 -3.91 -8.07
C LEU A 335 12.06 -3.51 -7.16
N ARG A 336 11.78 -2.93 -5.98
CA ARG A 336 12.78 -2.63 -4.95
C ARG A 336 13.43 -3.92 -4.41
N ASP A 337 12.61 -4.89 -4.03
CA ASP A 337 13.09 -6.16 -3.47
C ASP A 337 13.77 -7.00 -4.54
N ALA A 338 13.23 -7.01 -5.77
CA ALA A 338 13.86 -7.62 -6.93
C ALA A 338 15.23 -7.01 -7.17
N LEU A 339 15.36 -5.68 -7.22
CA LEU A 339 16.63 -4.98 -7.39
C LEU A 339 17.64 -5.37 -6.31
N SER A 340 17.21 -5.40 -5.04
CA SER A 340 18.06 -5.81 -3.92
C SER A 340 18.58 -7.24 -4.10
N THR A 341 17.72 -8.16 -4.55
CA THR A 341 18.07 -9.56 -4.83
C THR A 341 19.07 -9.67 -6.00
N LEU A 342 18.84 -8.90 -7.08
CA LEU A 342 19.70 -8.90 -8.26
C LEU A 342 21.09 -8.33 -7.99
N LEU A 343 21.18 -7.25 -7.22
CA LEU A 343 22.46 -6.62 -6.84
C LEU A 343 23.34 -7.55 -5.99
N GLY A 344 22.75 -8.50 -5.27
CA GLY A 344 23.50 -9.54 -4.55
C GLY A 344 24.03 -10.66 -5.45
N SER A 345 23.65 -10.69 -6.75
CA SER A 345 24.03 -11.70 -7.73
C SER A 345 25.13 -11.19 -8.66
N SER A 346 26.05 -12.07 -9.05
CA SER A 346 27.13 -11.76 -10.01
C SER A 346 26.62 -11.50 -11.43
N VAL A 347 25.42 -12.03 -11.77
CA VAL A 347 24.86 -11.98 -13.13
C VAL A 347 23.95 -10.77 -13.36
N GLN A 348 23.49 -10.12 -12.28
CA GLN A 348 22.54 -9.01 -12.31
C GLN A 348 21.23 -9.30 -13.09
N LEU A 349 20.88 -10.58 -13.21
CA LEU A 349 19.65 -11.10 -13.76
C LEU A 349 18.93 -11.92 -12.70
N GLY A 350 17.61 -11.77 -12.62
CA GLY A 350 16.74 -12.59 -11.78
C GLY A 350 15.84 -13.49 -12.63
N VAL A 351 15.65 -14.70 -12.18
CA VAL A 351 14.71 -15.64 -12.78
C VAL A 351 13.33 -15.43 -12.17
N VAL A 352 12.37 -15.06 -12.98
CA VAL A 352 10.96 -14.92 -12.54
C VAL A 352 10.33 -16.30 -12.57
N VAL A 353 9.78 -16.75 -11.42
CA VAL A 353 9.19 -18.08 -11.26
C VAL A 353 7.74 -18.00 -10.80
N ASP A 354 6.95 -19.02 -11.17
CA ASP A 354 5.57 -19.19 -10.68
C ASP A 354 5.54 -19.84 -9.28
N GLU A 355 4.33 -20.04 -8.72
CA GLU A 355 4.10 -20.71 -7.42
C GLU A 355 4.64 -22.15 -7.35
N ARG A 356 4.97 -22.77 -8.49
CA ARG A 356 5.58 -24.10 -8.61
C ARG A 356 7.08 -24.04 -8.92
N GLU A 357 7.69 -22.86 -8.73
CA GLU A 357 9.09 -22.56 -9.04
C GLU A 357 9.48 -22.73 -10.54
N ARG A 358 8.52 -22.73 -11.47
CA ARG A 358 8.80 -22.85 -12.91
C ARG A 358 9.12 -21.49 -13.51
N VAL A 359 10.10 -21.45 -14.40
CA VAL A 359 10.58 -20.25 -15.08
C VAL A 359 9.49 -19.64 -15.97
N LEU A 360 9.19 -18.37 -15.69
CA LEU A 360 8.30 -17.53 -16.51
C LEU A 360 9.09 -16.60 -17.44
N GLY A 361 10.29 -16.14 -17.04
CA GLY A 361 11.13 -15.21 -17.78
C GLY A 361 12.27 -14.70 -16.94
N LEU A 362 12.97 -13.66 -17.43
CA LEU A 362 14.05 -13.01 -16.72
C LEU A 362 13.73 -11.53 -16.50
N VAL A 363 14.26 -10.99 -15.38
CA VAL A 363 14.27 -9.56 -15.08
C VAL A 363 15.72 -9.09 -14.92
N SER A 364 16.07 -7.94 -15.51
CA SER A 364 17.39 -7.33 -15.39
C SER A 364 17.36 -6.05 -14.56
N VAL A 365 18.54 -5.64 -14.05
CA VAL A 365 18.71 -4.36 -13.38
C VAL A 365 18.36 -3.19 -14.31
N ASP A 366 18.71 -3.31 -15.62
CA ASP A 366 18.41 -2.29 -16.62
C ASP A 366 16.90 -2.12 -16.83
N ALA A 367 16.14 -3.21 -16.93
CA ALA A 367 14.68 -3.17 -17.07
C ALA A 367 14.02 -2.47 -15.86
N ILE A 368 14.55 -2.71 -14.65
CA ILE A 368 14.10 -2.01 -13.45
C ILE A 368 14.48 -0.51 -13.52
N GLY A 369 15.68 -0.19 -14.00
CA GLY A 369 16.16 1.18 -14.20
C GLY A 369 15.32 1.96 -15.22
N ASP A 370 14.90 1.33 -16.31
CA ASP A 370 14.02 1.93 -17.32
C ASP A 370 12.64 2.27 -16.73
N ARG A 371 12.11 1.41 -15.85
CA ARG A 371 10.86 1.69 -15.15
C ARG A 371 10.94 2.94 -14.26
N LEU A 372 12.11 3.26 -13.69
CA LEU A 372 12.33 4.50 -12.95
C LEU A 372 12.28 5.74 -13.86
N ARG A 373 12.69 5.61 -15.11
CA ARG A 373 12.69 6.70 -16.10
C ARG A 373 11.32 6.87 -16.78
N ALA A 374 10.42 5.91 -16.65
CA ALA A 374 9.11 5.97 -17.29
C ALA A 374 8.25 7.09 -16.71
N PRO A 375 7.46 7.80 -17.54
CA PRO A 375 6.51 8.83 -17.10
C PRO A 375 5.47 8.26 -16.14
N VAL A 376 4.97 9.10 -15.24
CA VAL A 376 3.98 8.74 -14.22
C VAL A 376 2.71 9.56 -14.42
N ARG A 377 1.55 8.93 -14.26
CA ARG A 377 0.26 9.61 -14.32
C ARG A 377 -0.08 10.24 -12.96
N GLY A 378 -0.27 11.55 -12.95
CA GLY A 378 -0.73 12.30 -11.78
C GLY A 378 -2.22 12.10 -11.48
N ALA A 379 -2.67 12.63 -10.34
CA ALA A 379 -4.08 12.60 -9.93
C ALA A 379 -4.99 13.40 -10.88
N ASP A 380 -4.42 14.36 -11.62
CA ASP A 380 -5.09 15.13 -12.67
C ASP A 380 -5.24 14.35 -14.00
N GLY A 381 -4.75 13.10 -14.03
CA GLY A 381 -4.76 12.23 -15.21
C GLY A 381 -3.69 12.53 -16.24
N ARG A 382 -2.84 13.54 -16.05
CA ARG A 382 -1.74 13.89 -16.97
C ARG A 382 -0.54 13.00 -16.75
N LEU A 383 0.24 12.78 -17.82
CA LEU A 383 1.53 12.11 -17.74
C LEU A 383 2.61 13.13 -17.43
N HIS A 384 3.41 12.85 -16.44
CA HIS A 384 4.58 13.63 -16.04
C HIS A 384 5.84 12.79 -16.27
N ASP A 385 6.86 13.37 -16.86
CA ASP A 385 8.17 12.75 -16.96
C ASP A 385 8.99 12.94 -15.66
N VAL A 386 10.19 12.39 -15.63
CA VAL A 386 11.05 12.41 -14.42
C VAL A 386 11.54 13.82 -14.10
N ASP A 387 11.53 14.74 -15.07
CA ASP A 387 12.00 16.12 -14.94
C ASP A 387 10.85 17.09 -14.66
N GLY A 388 9.62 16.61 -14.52
CA GLY A 388 8.44 17.41 -14.14
C GLY A 388 7.75 18.12 -15.29
N GLU A 389 8.18 17.91 -16.53
CA GLU A 389 7.49 18.42 -17.70
C GLU A 389 6.28 17.51 -18.04
N VAL A 390 5.18 18.13 -18.50
CA VAL A 390 4.03 17.36 -18.99
C VAL A 390 4.46 16.66 -20.27
N ALA A 391 4.53 15.33 -20.24
CA ALA A 391 4.92 14.56 -21.40
C ALA A 391 3.95 14.85 -22.56
N ALA A 392 4.50 15.27 -23.70
CA ALA A 392 3.71 15.51 -24.89
C ALA A 392 3.00 14.21 -25.30
N ALA A 393 1.67 14.27 -25.45
CA ALA A 393 0.90 13.15 -25.93
C ALA A 393 1.34 12.83 -27.37
N SER A 394 2.04 11.69 -27.55
CA SER A 394 2.41 11.12 -28.84
C SER A 394 1.28 10.28 -29.39
#